data_ef924c6c486b34983a601eadc9a51995
#
_entry.id   ef924c6c486b34983a601eadc9a51995
#
_cell.length_a   1.000
_cell.length_b   1.000
_cell.length_c   1.000
_cell.angle_alpha   90.00
_cell.angle_beta   90.00
_cell.angle_gamma   90.00
#
_symmetry.space_group_name_H-M   'P 1'
#
loop_
_entity.id
_entity.type
_entity.pdbx_description
1 polymer ?
#
loop_
_entity_poly.entity_id
_entity_poly.type
_entity_poly.pdbx_seq_one_letter_code
_entity_poly.pdbx_strand_id
1 'polypeptide(L)'
;MKDSPQKRYSKICKACDSVLLGCNSRSEIIAINFLHVIRASPKSLQSYTYLFNNEFWLYRIIRHYFLLIKNIMGIFYNILCSIFYRTQKFDDMTHNADFLFISHYTGGKNSLTHYRDSYFGEMVNQLCQNGKSSVVAYINHTKNQDVVFNKNNRVLPILLRNSTSFLNLIKIYQGIFSAYRSLKANNSLPINVIDQAKIGLFSKGTARNLILADQVGSIIKRYSPNCIITTYEGHAWERLVFAMARSVNPDIKCISYQHAPLFKFQHAIRRNLDQQYNPDIILTSGRVSATQLQSLEQLDKVRISVIGSGRNIISESSHLSHQREIDAVSCIVVPEGTMNECNLIFEFSLECAK
;
A
#
# COMPACT_ATOMS: atom_id res chain seq x y z
N MET A 1 -4.52 22.66 28.59
CA MET A 1 -3.30 22.62 27.72
C MET A 1 -3.58 21.77 26.50
N LYS A 2 -3.38 22.28 25.29
CA LYS A 2 -3.50 21.46 24.06
C LYS A 2 -2.29 20.54 23.96
N ASP A 3 -2.52 19.23 23.76
CA ASP A 3 -1.45 18.26 23.54
C ASP A 3 -0.53 18.68 22.36
N SER A 4 0.76 18.44 22.49
CA SER A 4 1.70 18.64 21.38
C SER A 4 1.33 17.76 20.18
N PRO A 5 1.67 18.16 18.92
CA PRO A 5 1.39 17.35 17.74
C PRO A 5 1.91 15.93 17.84
N GLN A 6 3.12 15.73 18.40
CA GLN A 6 3.70 14.40 18.60
C GLN A 6 2.88 13.54 19.58
N LYS A 7 2.41 14.14 20.66
CA LYS A 7 1.59 13.42 21.66
C LYS A 7 0.26 13.01 21.08
N ARG A 8 -0.38 13.88 20.28
CA ARG A 8 -1.62 13.53 19.55
C ARG A 8 -1.37 12.39 18.56
N TYR A 9 -0.29 12.46 17.78
CA TYR A 9 0.07 11.43 16.86
C TYR A 9 0.27 10.07 17.54
N SER A 10 1.03 10.03 18.65
CA SER A 10 1.23 8.81 19.43
C SER A 10 -0.10 8.24 19.96
N LYS A 11 -1.03 9.08 20.41
CA LYS A 11 -2.37 8.64 20.83
C LYS A 11 -3.15 8.02 19.69
N ILE A 12 -3.10 8.62 18.49
CA ILE A 12 -3.75 8.08 17.27
C ILE A 12 -3.20 6.70 16.95
N CYS A 13 -1.88 6.56 16.87
CA CYS A 13 -1.24 5.28 16.57
C CYS A 13 -1.65 4.19 17.56
N LYS A 14 -1.55 4.46 18.86
CA LYS A 14 -1.94 3.52 19.91
C LYS A 14 -3.42 3.13 19.82
N ALA A 15 -4.30 4.08 19.54
CA ALA A 15 -5.73 3.82 19.40
C ALA A 15 -6.05 2.95 18.18
N CYS A 16 -5.41 3.19 17.04
CA CYS A 16 -5.55 2.36 15.84
C CYS A 16 -4.96 0.96 16.05
N ASP A 17 -3.79 0.87 16.66
CA ASP A 17 -3.15 -0.41 16.96
C ASP A 17 -3.98 -1.27 17.91
N SER A 18 -4.61 -0.67 18.91
CA SER A 18 -5.48 -1.41 19.85
C SER A 18 -6.67 -2.06 19.15
N VAL A 19 -7.20 -1.45 18.08
CA VAL A 19 -8.25 -2.07 17.26
C VAL A 19 -7.71 -3.18 16.39
N LEU A 20 -6.57 -2.95 15.70
CA LEU A 20 -5.98 -3.94 14.80
C LEU A 20 -5.49 -5.19 15.52
N LEU A 21 -4.90 -5.04 16.72
CA LEU A 21 -4.34 -6.13 17.51
C LEU A 21 -5.39 -6.81 18.41
N GLY A 22 -6.43 -6.06 18.80
CA GLY A 22 -7.46 -6.56 19.73
C GLY A 22 -8.61 -7.36 19.09
N CYS A 23 -8.71 -7.38 17.77
CA CYS A 23 -9.86 -7.95 17.05
C CYS A 23 -9.57 -9.28 16.35
N ASN A 24 -8.76 -10.14 16.96
CA ASN A 24 -8.42 -11.48 16.43
C ASN A 24 -8.03 -11.48 14.94
N SER A 25 -7.28 -10.47 14.53
CA SER A 25 -6.61 -10.38 13.22
C SER A 25 -7.48 -10.71 12.00
N ARG A 26 -8.76 -10.30 12.01
CA ARG A 26 -9.65 -10.53 10.87
C ARG A 26 -9.22 -9.68 9.67
N SER A 27 -9.11 -10.32 8.50
CA SER A 27 -8.70 -9.66 7.25
C SER A 27 -9.54 -8.42 6.91
N GLU A 28 -10.84 -8.44 7.19
CA GLU A 28 -11.73 -7.30 6.94
C GLU A 28 -11.40 -6.09 7.81
N ILE A 29 -10.92 -6.32 9.05
CA ILE A 29 -10.49 -5.24 9.94
C ILE A 29 -9.13 -4.73 9.52
N ILE A 30 -8.20 -5.61 9.16
CA ILE A 30 -6.91 -5.24 8.59
C ILE A 30 -7.09 -4.46 7.27
N ALA A 31 -8.16 -4.71 6.51
CA ALA A 31 -8.46 -4.00 5.27
C ALA A 31 -8.82 -2.51 5.45
N ILE A 32 -9.10 -2.05 6.67
CA ILE A 32 -9.54 -0.67 6.94
C ILE A 32 -8.36 0.30 6.83
N ASN A 33 -8.29 1.06 5.75
CA ASN A 33 -7.20 2.02 5.51
C ASN A 33 -6.97 3.01 6.65
N PHE A 34 -8.04 3.49 7.28
CA PHE A 34 -7.99 4.43 8.37
C PHE A 34 -7.13 3.95 9.55
N LEU A 35 -7.15 2.65 9.85
CA LEU A 35 -6.40 2.08 10.97
C LEU A 35 -4.88 2.03 10.71
N HIS A 36 -4.47 2.13 9.44
CA HIS A 36 -3.06 2.17 9.05
C HIS A 36 -2.61 3.62 8.95
N VAL A 37 -1.96 4.11 10.01
CA VAL A 37 -1.41 5.48 10.06
C VAL A 37 -0.10 5.49 9.30
N ILE A 38 -0.15 5.85 8.02
CA ILE A 38 0.99 5.81 7.10
C ILE A 38 1.90 7.01 7.29
N ARG A 39 1.32 8.22 7.32
CA ARG A 39 2.06 9.48 7.41
C ARG A 39 1.43 10.42 8.43
N ALA A 40 2.27 11.18 9.11
CA ALA A 40 1.84 12.22 10.05
C ALA A 40 1.84 13.62 9.41
N SER A 41 1.41 13.74 8.17
CA SER A 41 1.22 15.07 7.57
C SER A 41 0.07 15.82 8.23
N PRO A 42 0.09 17.16 8.27
CA PRO A 42 -1.03 17.94 8.84
C PRO A 42 -2.39 17.56 8.25
N LYS A 43 -2.45 17.32 6.93
CA LYS A 43 -3.65 16.89 6.23
C LYS A 43 -4.12 15.49 6.66
N SER A 44 -3.20 14.55 6.85
CA SER A 44 -3.51 13.21 7.34
C SER A 44 -3.99 13.27 8.79
N LEU A 45 -3.32 14.06 9.65
CA LEU A 45 -3.73 14.23 11.05
C LEU A 45 -5.09 14.91 11.19
N GLN A 46 -5.45 15.82 10.28
CA GLN A 46 -6.76 16.45 10.27
C GLN A 46 -7.88 15.41 10.13
N SER A 47 -7.69 14.36 9.34
CA SER A 47 -8.67 13.29 9.18
C SER A 47 -8.91 12.49 10.47
N TYR A 48 -8.03 12.58 11.45
CA TYR A 48 -8.14 11.92 12.76
C TYR A 48 -8.56 12.88 13.90
N THR A 49 -8.66 14.19 13.64
CA THR A 49 -8.95 15.19 14.71
C THR A 49 -10.27 14.94 15.42
N TYR A 50 -11.28 14.44 14.70
CA TYR A 50 -12.58 14.11 15.26
C TYR A 50 -12.52 13.00 16.32
N LEU A 51 -11.48 12.15 16.35
CA LEU A 51 -11.30 11.13 17.40
C LEU A 51 -11.06 11.74 18.79
N PHE A 52 -10.60 12.99 18.84
CA PHE A 52 -10.25 13.71 20.06
C PHE A 52 -11.13 14.92 20.32
N ASN A 53 -12.06 15.23 19.43
CA ASN A 53 -13.02 16.30 19.64
C ASN A 53 -14.20 15.77 20.46
N ASN A 54 -14.59 16.53 21.48
CA ASN A 54 -15.84 16.31 22.19
C ASN A 54 -16.99 16.82 21.30
N GLU A 55 -17.28 16.08 20.23
CA GLU A 55 -18.44 16.36 19.40
C GLU A 55 -19.71 16.10 20.22
N PHE A 56 -20.73 16.95 20.05
CA PHE A 56 -22.03 16.72 20.63
C PHE A 56 -22.55 15.34 20.22
N TRP A 57 -22.94 14.51 21.16
CA TRP A 57 -23.26 13.10 20.97
C TRP A 57 -24.26 12.85 19.81
N LEU A 58 -25.30 13.72 19.71
CA LEU A 58 -26.32 13.64 18.66
C LEU A 58 -25.71 13.85 17.26
N TYR A 59 -24.83 14.84 17.10
CA TYR A 59 -24.13 15.08 15.83
C TYR A 59 -23.26 13.88 15.43
N ARG A 60 -22.57 13.26 16.39
CA ARG A 60 -21.79 12.04 16.15
C ARG A 60 -22.66 10.90 15.67
N ILE A 61 -23.83 10.67 16.27
CA ILE A 61 -24.79 9.64 15.85
C ILE A 61 -25.31 9.93 14.44
N ILE A 62 -25.79 11.13 14.18
CA ILE A 62 -26.30 11.51 12.85
C ILE A 62 -25.22 11.32 11.78
N ARG A 63 -24.01 11.79 12.01
CA ARG A 63 -22.87 11.63 11.11
C ARG A 63 -22.53 10.16 10.87
N HIS A 64 -22.53 9.34 11.92
CA HIS A 64 -22.27 7.91 11.82
C HIS A 64 -23.27 7.23 10.87
N TYR A 65 -24.55 7.41 11.10
CA TYR A 65 -25.58 6.79 10.28
C TYR A 65 -25.59 7.34 8.85
N PHE A 66 -25.40 8.64 8.66
CA PHE A 66 -25.30 9.23 7.33
C PHE A 66 -24.16 8.62 6.50
N LEU A 67 -22.97 8.52 7.10
CA LEU A 67 -21.81 7.92 6.41
C LEU A 67 -22.01 6.42 6.17
N LEU A 68 -22.63 5.72 7.10
CA LEU A 68 -22.96 4.30 6.94
C LEU A 68 -23.93 4.09 5.78
N ILE A 69 -25.02 4.84 5.72
CA ILE A 69 -26.00 4.76 4.63
C ILE A 69 -25.33 5.10 3.29
N LYS A 70 -24.56 6.19 3.23
CA LYS A 70 -23.81 6.56 2.02
C LYS A 70 -22.91 5.41 1.52
N ASN A 71 -22.19 4.76 2.43
CA ASN A 71 -21.32 3.64 2.08
C ASN A 71 -22.13 2.42 1.63
N ILE A 72 -23.25 2.10 2.29
CA ILE A 72 -24.14 1.00 1.90
C ILE A 72 -24.73 1.24 0.49
N MET A 73 -25.13 2.47 0.18
CA MET A 73 -25.56 2.82 -1.19
C MET A 73 -24.44 2.59 -2.21
N GLY A 74 -23.21 2.92 -1.86
CA GLY A 74 -22.02 2.62 -2.67
C GLY A 74 -21.80 1.11 -2.87
N ILE A 75 -22.13 0.28 -1.89
CA ILE A 75 -22.09 -1.19 -1.99
C ILE A 75 -23.11 -1.68 -3.01
N PHE A 76 -24.36 -1.24 -2.91
CA PHE A 76 -25.39 -1.61 -3.88
C PHE A 76 -25.00 -1.24 -5.31
N TYR A 77 -24.46 -0.04 -5.52
CA TYR A 77 -23.94 0.37 -6.82
C TYR A 77 -22.82 -0.56 -7.32
N ASN A 78 -21.85 -0.91 -6.47
CA ASN A 78 -20.77 -1.83 -6.84
C ASN A 78 -21.31 -3.23 -7.17
N ILE A 79 -22.30 -3.72 -6.45
CA ILE A 79 -22.94 -5.01 -6.70
C ILE A 79 -23.63 -4.98 -8.07
N LEU A 80 -24.40 -3.94 -8.38
CA LEU A 80 -25.04 -3.78 -9.69
C LEU A 80 -24.01 -3.75 -10.82
N CYS A 81 -22.93 -2.98 -10.66
CA CYS A 81 -21.85 -2.94 -11.65
C CYS A 81 -21.16 -4.30 -11.83
N SER A 82 -21.08 -5.11 -10.78
CA SER A 82 -20.42 -6.42 -10.84
C SER A 82 -21.16 -7.47 -11.65
N ILE A 83 -22.48 -7.29 -11.88
CA ILE A 83 -23.28 -8.18 -12.74
C ILE A 83 -22.77 -8.13 -14.19
N PHE A 84 -22.29 -6.97 -14.63
CA PHE A 84 -21.74 -6.78 -15.97
C PHE A 84 -20.23 -7.03 -16.04
N TYR A 85 -19.63 -7.49 -14.94
CA TYR A 85 -18.20 -7.73 -14.87
C TYR A 85 -17.81 -8.97 -15.69
N ARG A 86 -16.89 -8.77 -16.64
CA ARG A 86 -16.26 -9.88 -17.35
C ARG A 86 -15.10 -10.41 -16.49
N THR A 87 -15.09 -11.71 -16.25
CA THR A 87 -13.97 -12.36 -15.55
C THR A 87 -12.67 -12.08 -16.28
N GLN A 88 -11.63 -11.76 -15.51
CA GLN A 88 -10.31 -11.56 -16.06
C GLN A 88 -9.80 -12.90 -16.60
N LYS A 89 -9.52 -12.94 -17.92
CA LYS A 89 -8.81 -14.07 -18.50
C LYS A 89 -7.32 -13.88 -18.20
N PHE A 90 -6.70 -14.87 -17.60
CA PHE A 90 -5.26 -14.92 -17.43
C PHE A 90 -4.65 -15.63 -18.62
N ASP A 91 -3.56 -15.08 -19.13
CA ASP A 91 -2.80 -15.75 -20.18
C ASP A 91 -2.08 -16.99 -19.64
N ASP A 92 -1.83 -17.97 -20.48
CA ASP A 92 -1.08 -19.15 -20.11
C ASP A 92 0.42 -18.85 -20.15
N MET A 93 1.07 -18.96 -18.99
CA MET A 93 2.52 -19.18 -18.92
C MET A 93 2.79 -20.67 -19.10
N THR A 94 3.82 -21.01 -19.85
CA THR A 94 4.22 -22.41 -20.07
C THR A 94 4.76 -23.10 -18.81
N HIS A 95 5.13 -22.32 -17.78
CA HIS A 95 5.75 -22.81 -16.55
C HIS A 95 5.26 -22.04 -15.32
N ASN A 96 5.44 -22.62 -14.13
CA ASN A 96 5.25 -21.92 -12.85
C ASN A 96 6.17 -20.70 -12.76
N ALA A 97 5.69 -19.64 -12.13
CA ALA A 97 6.51 -18.45 -11.91
C ALA A 97 7.45 -18.66 -10.71
N ASP A 98 8.71 -18.18 -10.80
CA ASP A 98 9.57 -18.12 -9.61
C ASP A 98 9.12 -16.98 -8.68
N PHE A 99 8.73 -15.82 -9.24
CA PHE A 99 8.40 -14.61 -8.49
C PHE A 99 7.06 -14.01 -8.91
N LEU A 100 6.34 -13.48 -7.93
CA LEU A 100 5.19 -12.60 -8.14
C LEU A 100 5.52 -11.21 -7.57
N PHE A 101 5.59 -10.21 -8.44
CA PHE A 101 5.74 -8.82 -8.05
C PHE A 101 4.38 -8.13 -8.00
N ILE A 102 4.12 -7.35 -6.95
CA ILE A 102 2.96 -6.47 -6.88
C ILE A 102 3.46 -5.03 -6.97
N SER A 103 3.17 -4.39 -8.07
CA SER A 103 3.59 -3.03 -8.40
C SER A 103 2.40 -2.11 -8.68
N HIS A 104 2.68 -0.88 -9.07
CA HIS A 104 1.67 0.14 -9.34
C HIS A 104 1.76 0.60 -10.80
N TYR A 105 0.60 0.64 -11.47
CA TYR A 105 0.46 1.23 -12.79
C TYR A 105 -0.15 2.63 -12.68
N THR A 106 0.65 3.65 -12.99
CA THR A 106 0.26 5.08 -12.92
C THR A 106 0.00 5.70 -14.28
N GLY A 107 0.09 4.91 -15.36
CA GLY A 107 0.07 5.38 -16.73
C GLY A 107 1.50 5.58 -17.27
N GLY A 108 1.61 5.71 -18.57
CA GLY A 108 2.87 5.88 -19.28
C GLY A 108 3.07 4.82 -20.37
N LYS A 109 3.90 5.13 -21.34
CA LYS A 109 4.30 4.19 -22.38
C LYS A 109 5.41 3.29 -21.84
N ASN A 110 5.13 2.00 -21.61
CA ASN A 110 6.20 1.03 -21.44
C ASN A 110 6.99 0.97 -22.75
N SER A 111 8.31 1.06 -22.66
CA SER A 111 9.16 0.97 -23.85
C SER A 111 8.93 -0.39 -24.52
N LEU A 112 8.86 -0.39 -25.84
CA LEU A 112 8.57 -1.59 -26.63
C LEU A 112 9.67 -2.66 -26.55
N THR A 113 10.88 -2.30 -26.12
CA THR A 113 12.06 -3.14 -26.17
C THR A 113 12.58 -3.61 -24.82
N HIS A 114 12.23 -2.92 -23.74
CA HIS A 114 12.76 -3.23 -22.42
C HIS A 114 11.66 -3.09 -21.34
N TYR A 115 11.45 -4.15 -20.56
CA TYR A 115 10.53 -4.10 -19.44
C TYR A 115 11.17 -3.32 -18.30
N ARG A 116 10.53 -2.23 -17.87
CA ARG A 116 10.99 -1.44 -16.74
C ARG A 116 9.83 -1.08 -15.83
N ASP A 117 9.92 -1.49 -14.58
CA ASP A 117 8.94 -1.15 -13.57
C ASP A 117 9.27 0.19 -12.90
N SER A 118 8.27 1.01 -12.61
CA SER A 118 8.45 2.32 -11.98
C SER A 118 8.93 2.23 -10.52
N TYR A 119 8.69 1.12 -9.85
CA TYR A 119 9.05 0.91 -8.44
C TYR A 119 10.23 -0.05 -8.28
N PHE A 120 10.23 -1.16 -9.00
CA PHE A 120 11.30 -2.17 -8.93
C PHE A 120 12.44 -1.92 -9.92
N GLY A 121 12.27 -0.98 -10.88
CA GLY A 121 13.28 -0.64 -11.86
C GLY A 121 13.70 -1.85 -12.71
N GLU A 122 14.99 -2.15 -12.73
CA GLU A 122 15.58 -3.24 -13.50
C GLU A 122 15.57 -4.61 -12.78
N MET A 123 15.08 -4.68 -11.54
CA MET A 123 15.11 -5.90 -10.73
C MET A 123 14.45 -7.09 -11.44
N VAL A 124 13.30 -6.88 -12.07
CA VAL A 124 12.58 -7.93 -12.81
C VAL A 124 13.40 -8.42 -14.02
N ASN A 125 14.03 -7.50 -14.77
CA ASN A 125 14.87 -7.85 -15.91
C ASN A 125 16.11 -8.63 -15.50
N GLN A 126 16.78 -8.22 -14.42
CA GLN A 126 17.96 -8.92 -13.88
C GLN A 126 17.61 -10.36 -13.48
N LEU A 127 16.45 -10.59 -12.86
CA LEU A 127 15.99 -11.94 -12.56
C LEU A 127 15.74 -12.76 -13.82
N CYS A 128 15.15 -12.15 -14.85
CA CYS A 128 14.93 -12.81 -16.14
C CYS A 128 16.24 -13.19 -16.85
N GLN A 129 17.24 -12.31 -16.81
CA GLN A 129 18.58 -12.59 -17.34
C GLN A 129 19.24 -13.77 -16.62
N ASN A 130 18.97 -13.92 -15.31
CA ASN A 130 19.42 -15.06 -14.51
C ASN A 130 18.50 -16.31 -14.65
N GLY A 131 17.70 -16.37 -15.68
CA GLY A 131 16.89 -17.55 -16.00
C GLY A 131 15.59 -17.69 -15.21
N LYS A 132 15.21 -16.69 -14.38
CA LYS A 132 14.02 -16.71 -13.54
C LYS A 132 12.79 -16.19 -14.27
N SER A 133 11.62 -16.75 -13.93
CA SER A 133 10.31 -16.32 -14.45
C SER A 133 9.57 -15.45 -13.43
N SER A 134 8.88 -14.43 -13.92
CA SER A 134 8.18 -13.48 -13.06
C SER A 134 6.79 -13.13 -13.58
N VAL A 135 5.82 -13.09 -12.67
CA VAL A 135 4.55 -12.42 -12.90
C VAL A 135 4.60 -11.04 -12.23
N VAL A 136 4.17 -10.01 -12.93
CA VAL A 136 4.10 -8.66 -12.37
C VAL A 136 2.63 -8.20 -12.38
N ALA A 137 2.02 -8.20 -11.20
CA ALA A 137 0.64 -7.76 -11.02
C ALA A 137 0.60 -6.27 -10.67
N TYR A 138 -0.05 -5.47 -11.52
CA TYR A 138 -0.13 -4.03 -11.40
C TYR A 138 -1.41 -3.57 -10.74
N ILE A 139 -1.32 -2.87 -9.62
CA ILE A 139 -2.42 -2.11 -9.03
C ILE A 139 -2.71 -0.92 -9.94
N ASN A 140 -3.90 -0.88 -10.53
CA ASN A 140 -4.28 0.16 -11.49
C ASN A 140 -4.69 1.46 -10.79
N HIS A 141 -3.92 2.54 -11.02
CA HIS A 141 -4.24 3.89 -10.55
C HIS A 141 -4.86 4.76 -11.66
N THR A 142 -5.01 4.23 -12.87
CA THR A 142 -5.61 4.95 -13.99
C THR A 142 -7.09 4.58 -14.15
N LYS A 143 -7.80 5.33 -15.00
CA LYS A 143 -9.17 4.99 -15.39
C LYS A 143 -9.20 3.94 -16.53
N ASN A 144 -8.09 3.79 -17.25
CA ASN A 144 -7.99 2.86 -18.36
C ASN A 144 -7.83 1.43 -17.85
N GLN A 145 -8.70 0.53 -18.29
CA GLN A 145 -8.68 -0.89 -17.93
C GLN A 145 -8.10 -1.79 -19.03
N ASP A 146 -7.95 -1.26 -20.23
CA ASP A 146 -7.47 -1.99 -21.41
C ASP A 146 -6.04 -1.59 -21.75
N VAL A 147 -5.13 -1.84 -20.81
CA VAL A 147 -3.70 -1.60 -21.02
C VAL A 147 -3.06 -2.84 -21.65
N VAL A 148 -2.47 -2.66 -22.80
CA VAL A 148 -1.68 -3.70 -23.46
C VAL A 148 -0.24 -3.58 -22.99
N PHE A 149 0.26 -4.64 -22.38
CA PHE A 149 1.66 -4.75 -21.99
C PHE A 149 2.44 -5.57 -23.02
N ASN A 150 3.67 -5.19 -23.23
CA ASN A 150 4.59 -6.06 -23.98
C ASN A 150 4.90 -7.31 -23.16
N LYS A 151 4.67 -8.46 -23.76
CA LYS A 151 4.95 -9.76 -23.15
C LYS A 151 6.36 -10.18 -23.51
N ASN A 152 7.05 -10.69 -22.51
CA ASN A 152 8.29 -11.41 -22.68
C ASN A 152 8.04 -12.86 -22.23
N ASN A 153 8.73 -13.83 -22.80
CA ASN A 153 8.58 -15.25 -22.47
C ASN A 153 8.78 -15.56 -20.97
N ARG A 154 9.43 -14.68 -20.22
CA ARG A 154 9.73 -14.85 -18.80
C ARG A 154 9.07 -13.82 -17.87
N VAL A 155 8.46 -12.77 -18.41
CA VAL A 155 7.74 -11.74 -17.64
C VAL A 155 6.32 -11.64 -18.13
N LEU A 156 5.36 -11.95 -17.25
CA LEU A 156 3.94 -11.82 -17.52
C LEU A 156 3.37 -10.64 -16.74
N PRO A 157 3.11 -9.50 -17.37
CA PRO A 157 2.42 -8.39 -16.74
C PRO A 157 0.91 -8.63 -16.68
N ILE A 158 0.31 -8.37 -15.54
CA ILE A 158 -1.13 -8.51 -15.28
C ILE A 158 -1.65 -7.21 -14.67
N LEU A 159 -2.66 -6.58 -15.27
CA LEU A 159 -3.32 -5.43 -14.67
C LEU A 159 -4.43 -5.89 -13.74
N LEU A 160 -4.32 -5.59 -12.45
CA LEU A 160 -5.35 -5.89 -11.46
C LEU A 160 -6.56 -4.95 -11.66
N ARG A 161 -7.74 -5.52 -11.62
CA ARG A 161 -8.99 -4.80 -11.83
C ARG A 161 -9.53 -4.22 -10.52
N ASN A 162 -10.26 -3.12 -10.61
CA ASN A 162 -10.90 -2.50 -9.44
C ASN A 162 -12.22 -3.18 -9.02
N SER A 163 -12.61 -4.25 -9.70
CA SER A 163 -13.84 -5.00 -9.48
C SER A 163 -13.57 -6.51 -9.52
N THR A 164 -14.51 -7.28 -9.00
CA THR A 164 -14.46 -8.75 -8.98
C THR A 164 -15.84 -9.31 -9.39
N SER A 165 -15.95 -10.64 -9.53
CA SER A 165 -17.19 -11.29 -9.86
C SER A 165 -18.27 -11.03 -8.80
N PHE A 166 -19.54 -11.08 -9.21
CA PHE A 166 -20.68 -10.89 -8.32
C PHE A 166 -20.63 -11.81 -7.09
N LEU A 167 -20.34 -13.09 -7.27
CA LEU A 167 -20.26 -14.05 -6.16
C LEU A 167 -19.13 -13.72 -5.17
N ASN A 168 -17.97 -13.34 -5.67
CA ASN A 168 -16.85 -12.94 -4.81
C ASN A 168 -17.17 -11.65 -4.05
N LEU A 169 -17.85 -10.70 -4.71
CA LEU A 169 -18.25 -9.47 -4.05
C LEU A 169 -19.24 -9.71 -2.91
N ILE A 170 -20.21 -10.62 -3.11
CA ILE A 170 -21.12 -11.05 -2.03
C ILE A 170 -20.35 -11.63 -0.85
N LYS A 171 -19.40 -12.55 -1.10
CA LYS A 171 -18.56 -13.14 -0.03
C LYS A 171 -17.78 -12.08 0.75
N ILE A 172 -17.19 -11.12 0.05
CA ILE A 172 -16.47 -10.00 0.66
C ILE A 172 -17.39 -9.20 1.57
N TYR A 173 -18.60 -8.85 1.12
CA TYR A 173 -19.53 -8.09 1.95
C TYR A 173 -20.12 -8.90 3.11
N GLN A 174 -20.32 -10.20 2.95
CA GLN A 174 -20.67 -11.09 4.08
C GLN A 174 -19.58 -11.08 5.16
N GLY A 175 -18.30 -11.15 4.76
CA GLY A 175 -17.16 -11.01 5.66
C GLY A 175 -17.17 -9.65 6.37
N ILE A 176 -17.37 -8.55 5.63
CA ILE A 176 -17.46 -7.19 6.18
C ILE A 176 -18.59 -7.08 7.21
N PHE A 177 -19.79 -7.60 6.93
CA PHE A 177 -20.91 -7.62 7.89
C PHE A 177 -20.58 -8.44 9.14
N SER A 178 -19.93 -9.59 8.97
CA SER A 178 -19.48 -10.40 10.10
C SER A 178 -18.45 -9.64 10.95
N ALA A 179 -17.48 -8.97 10.32
CA ALA A 179 -16.49 -8.14 11.01
C ALA A 179 -17.14 -6.95 11.74
N TYR A 180 -18.13 -6.30 11.13
CA TYR A 180 -18.89 -5.22 11.77
C TYR A 180 -19.55 -5.69 13.09
N ARG A 181 -20.13 -6.88 13.11
CA ARG A 181 -20.74 -7.46 14.32
C ARG A 181 -19.69 -7.83 15.37
N SER A 182 -18.48 -8.21 14.97
CA SER A 182 -17.39 -8.54 15.89
C SER A 182 -16.72 -7.31 16.52
N LEU A 183 -16.79 -6.13 15.88
CA LEU A 183 -16.31 -4.86 16.42
C LEU A 183 -17.27 -4.38 17.53
N LYS A 184 -17.27 -5.08 18.65
CA LYS A 184 -18.00 -4.63 19.85
C LYS A 184 -17.21 -3.54 20.57
N ALA A 185 -17.93 -2.64 21.22
CA ALA A 185 -17.32 -1.72 22.16
C ALA A 185 -16.71 -2.57 23.29
N ASN A 186 -15.40 -2.67 23.30
CA ASN A 186 -14.67 -3.19 24.45
C ASN A 186 -14.29 -1.98 25.31
N ASN A 187 -14.55 -2.02 26.59
CA ASN A 187 -14.27 -0.90 27.52
C ASN A 187 -12.79 -0.49 27.53
N SER A 188 -11.91 -1.34 27.03
CA SER A 188 -10.47 -1.05 26.86
C SER A 188 -10.13 -0.30 25.56
N LEU A 189 -11.04 -0.24 24.59
CA LEU A 189 -10.79 0.36 23.27
C LEU A 189 -11.45 1.75 23.17
N PRO A 190 -10.79 2.71 22.50
CA PRO A 190 -11.38 4.04 22.30
C PRO A 190 -12.63 3.97 21.43
N ILE A 191 -13.80 4.30 22.01
CA ILE A 191 -15.10 4.13 21.33
C ILE A 191 -15.18 4.88 20.00
N ASN A 192 -14.60 6.06 19.90
CA ASN A 192 -14.62 6.85 18.67
C ASN A 192 -13.83 6.17 17.54
N VAL A 193 -12.76 5.44 17.87
CA VAL A 193 -11.98 4.67 16.89
C VAL A 193 -12.76 3.47 16.40
N ILE A 194 -13.49 2.79 17.30
CA ILE A 194 -14.36 1.67 16.94
C ILE A 194 -15.50 2.12 16.03
N ASP A 195 -16.17 3.20 16.36
CA ASP A 195 -17.25 3.76 15.53
C ASP A 195 -16.74 4.12 14.14
N GLN A 196 -15.56 4.71 14.06
CA GLN A 196 -14.95 5.02 12.77
C GLN A 196 -14.47 3.77 12.03
N ALA A 197 -13.97 2.75 12.73
CA ALA A 197 -13.62 1.47 12.11
C ALA A 197 -14.85 0.77 11.53
N LYS A 198 -15.99 0.82 12.22
CA LYS A 198 -17.29 0.32 11.73
C LYS A 198 -17.71 1.00 10.42
N ILE A 199 -17.58 2.34 10.36
CA ILE A 199 -17.85 3.09 9.11
C ILE A 199 -16.83 2.69 8.03
N GLY A 200 -15.55 2.58 8.42
CA GLY A 200 -14.44 2.22 7.55
C GLY A 200 -14.59 0.86 6.89
N LEU A 201 -15.19 -0.11 7.57
CA LEU A 201 -15.48 -1.45 7.00
C LEU A 201 -16.29 -1.37 5.70
N PHE A 202 -17.28 -0.48 5.64
CA PHE A 202 -18.12 -0.31 4.45
C PHE A 202 -17.54 0.67 3.43
N SER A 203 -16.34 1.18 3.64
CA SER A 203 -15.70 2.10 2.71
C SER A 203 -15.28 1.37 1.42
N LYS A 204 -15.31 2.12 0.30
CA LYS A 204 -14.79 1.64 -0.99
C LYS A 204 -13.32 1.18 -0.90
N GLY A 205 -12.52 1.84 -0.05
CA GLY A 205 -11.11 1.49 0.15
C GLY A 205 -10.94 0.10 0.78
N THR A 206 -11.74 -0.23 1.79
CA THR A 206 -11.73 -1.55 2.43
C THR A 206 -12.12 -2.66 1.44
N ALA A 207 -13.22 -2.48 0.71
CA ALA A 207 -13.64 -3.42 -0.31
C ALA A 207 -12.55 -3.61 -1.39
N ARG A 208 -11.92 -2.52 -1.85
CA ARG A 208 -10.84 -2.58 -2.84
C ARG A 208 -9.63 -3.37 -2.34
N ASN A 209 -9.23 -3.20 -1.09
CA ASN A 209 -8.12 -3.96 -0.50
C ASN A 209 -8.41 -5.45 -0.46
N LEU A 210 -9.65 -5.85 -0.10
CA LEU A 210 -10.07 -7.25 -0.08
C LEU A 210 -10.15 -7.84 -1.50
N ILE A 211 -10.68 -7.09 -2.47
CA ILE A 211 -10.72 -7.49 -3.89
C ILE A 211 -9.31 -7.71 -4.42
N LEU A 212 -8.38 -6.80 -4.10
CA LEU A 212 -6.99 -6.92 -4.52
C LEU A 212 -6.34 -8.18 -3.95
N ALA A 213 -6.53 -8.46 -2.66
CA ALA A 213 -6.00 -9.67 -2.04
C ALA A 213 -6.58 -10.94 -2.69
N ASP A 214 -7.87 -10.98 -2.99
CA ASP A 214 -8.54 -12.11 -3.67
C ASP A 214 -7.97 -12.35 -5.09
N GLN A 215 -7.74 -11.28 -5.86
CA GLN A 215 -7.13 -11.37 -7.18
C GLN A 215 -5.69 -11.89 -7.11
N VAL A 216 -4.90 -11.41 -6.14
CA VAL A 216 -3.55 -11.92 -5.90
C VAL A 216 -3.58 -13.39 -5.51
N GLY A 217 -4.52 -13.81 -4.67
CA GLY A 217 -4.74 -15.22 -4.35
C GLY A 217 -5.03 -16.08 -5.58
N SER A 218 -5.82 -15.56 -6.53
CA SER A 218 -6.11 -16.23 -7.80
C SER A 218 -4.87 -16.35 -8.70
N ILE A 219 -4.02 -15.33 -8.71
CA ILE A 219 -2.73 -15.35 -9.42
C ILE A 219 -1.80 -16.40 -8.82
N ILE A 220 -1.69 -16.44 -7.49
CA ILE A 220 -0.85 -17.43 -6.78
C ILE A 220 -1.32 -18.85 -7.06
N LYS A 221 -2.62 -19.11 -7.03
CA LYS A 221 -3.19 -20.43 -7.38
C LYS A 221 -2.85 -20.86 -8.80
N ARG A 222 -2.82 -19.91 -9.75
CA ARG A 222 -2.59 -20.22 -11.16
C ARG A 222 -1.11 -20.42 -11.51
N TYR A 223 -0.24 -19.58 -10.98
CA TYR A 223 1.18 -19.54 -11.38
C TYR A 223 2.13 -20.09 -10.33
N SER A 224 1.63 -20.47 -9.15
CA SER A 224 2.37 -21.11 -8.06
C SER A 224 3.74 -20.50 -7.77
N PRO A 225 3.86 -19.16 -7.56
CA PRO A 225 5.14 -18.53 -7.33
C PRO A 225 5.75 -18.99 -6.00
N ASN A 226 7.09 -19.12 -5.97
CA ASN A 226 7.83 -19.44 -4.74
C ASN A 226 7.95 -18.23 -3.80
N CYS A 227 7.86 -17.02 -4.37
CA CYS A 227 8.08 -15.79 -3.65
C CYS A 227 7.14 -14.68 -4.16
N ILE A 228 6.59 -13.90 -3.22
CA ILE A 228 5.86 -12.66 -3.51
C ILE A 228 6.66 -11.45 -3.03
N ILE A 229 6.78 -10.44 -3.89
CA ILE A 229 7.50 -9.19 -3.61
C ILE A 229 6.54 -8.02 -3.81
N THR A 230 6.36 -7.20 -2.76
CA THR A 230 5.50 -6.00 -2.82
C THR A 230 6.29 -4.74 -2.55
N THR A 231 5.85 -3.59 -3.06
CA THR A 231 6.22 -2.30 -2.46
C THR A 231 5.74 -2.26 -1.02
N TYR A 232 6.41 -1.50 -0.12
CA TYR A 232 6.08 -1.58 1.29
C TYR A 232 6.19 -0.24 2.01
N GLU A 233 5.07 0.24 2.49
CA GLU A 233 4.92 1.38 3.40
C GLU A 233 4.04 1.04 4.61
N GLY A 234 3.56 -0.20 4.74
CA GLY A 234 2.67 -0.68 5.79
C GLY A 234 1.19 -0.44 5.49
N HIS A 235 0.82 -0.31 4.21
CA HIS A 235 -0.57 -0.18 3.78
C HIS A 235 -1.40 -1.43 4.11
N ALA A 236 -2.71 -1.24 4.27
CA ALA A 236 -3.66 -2.32 4.51
C ALA A 236 -3.58 -3.42 3.45
N TRP A 237 -3.53 -3.05 2.18
CA TRP A 237 -3.49 -3.99 1.06
C TRP A 237 -2.22 -4.85 1.05
N GLU A 238 -1.05 -4.29 1.42
CA GLU A 238 0.23 -5.03 1.49
C GLU A 238 0.14 -6.16 2.53
N ARG A 239 -0.43 -5.84 3.69
CA ARG A 239 -0.67 -6.78 4.78
C ARG A 239 -1.60 -7.92 4.36
N LEU A 240 -2.70 -7.58 3.68
CA LEU A 240 -3.67 -8.56 3.20
C LEU A 240 -3.11 -9.48 2.11
N VAL A 241 -2.27 -8.94 1.25
CA VAL A 241 -1.60 -9.72 0.19
C VAL A 241 -0.70 -10.80 0.79
N PHE A 242 0.05 -10.50 1.86
CA PHE A 242 0.86 -11.51 2.55
C PHE A 242 -0.01 -12.59 3.21
N ALA A 243 -1.09 -12.19 3.89
CA ALA A 243 -2.00 -13.16 4.51
C ALA A 243 -2.67 -14.06 3.45
N MET A 244 -3.10 -13.48 2.34
CA MET A 244 -3.68 -14.22 1.23
C MET A 244 -2.67 -15.16 0.59
N ALA A 245 -1.43 -14.72 0.40
CA ALA A 245 -0.37 -15.53 -0.17
C ALA A 245 -0.14 -16.79 0.67
N ARG A 246 0.02 -16.64 1.98
CA ARG A 246 0.20 -17.77 2.91
C ARG A 246 -1.03 -18.65 3.05
N SER A 247 -2.23 -18.11 2.89
CA SER A 247 -3.46 -18.91 2.92
C SER A 247 -3.59 -19.84 1.70
N VAL A 248 -2.99 -19.44 0.56
CA VAL A 248 -2.97 -20.24 -0.68
C VAL A 248 -1.77 -21.17 -0.71
N ASN A 249 -0.60 -20.69 -0.34
CA ASN A 249 0.64 -21.44 -0.28
C ASN A 249 1.37 -21.09 1.05
N PRO A 250 1.32 -21.96 2.07
CA PRO A 250 1.94 -21.70 3.38
C PRO A 250 3.46 -21.49 3.31
N ASP A 251 4.13 -22.07 2.31
CA ASP A 251 5.58 -22.04 2.16
C ASP A 251 6.08 -20.83 1.35
N ILE A 252 5.16 -20.02 0.80
CA ILE A 252 5.52 -18.85 -0.02
C ILE A 252 6.31 -17.83 0.80
N LYS A 253 7.45 -17.37 0.24
CA LYS A 253 8.22 -16.30 0.87
C LYS A 253 7.61 -14.94 0.57
N CYS A 254 7.32 -14.18 1.63
CA CYS A 254 6.74 -12.84 1.55
C CYS A 254 7.86 -11.80 1.73
N ILE A 255 8.22 -11.11 0.66
CA ILE A 255 9.26 -10.09 0.64
C ILE A 255 8.61 -8.72 0.42
N SER A 256 9.08 -7.73 1.16
CA SER A 256 8.67 -6.35 1.00
C SER A 256 9.83 -5.47 0.54
N TYR A 257 9.57 -4.52 -0.33
CA TYR A 257 10.54 -3.56 -0.81
C TYR A 257 10.17 -2.14 -0.39
N GLN A 258 10.91 -1.63 0.57
CA GLN A 258 10.79 -0.25 1.05
C GLN A 258 11.61 0.66 0.11
N HIS A 259 10.92 1.28 -0.83
CA HIS A 259 11.49 2.02 -1.94
C HIS A 259 11.55 3.54 -1.74
N ALA A 260 10.74 4.08 -0.82
CA ALA A 260 10.63 5.51 -0.53
C ALA A 260 11.45 5.91 0.72
N PRO A 261 11.78 7.18 0.92
CA PRO A 261 12.38 7.63 2.18
C PRO A 261 11.49 7.27 3.37
N LEU A 262 12.12 6.83 4.47
CA LEU A 262 11.39 6.50 5.69
C LEU A 262 11.30 7.73 6.59
N PHE A 263 10.09 8.25 6.76
CA PHE A 263 9.84 9.42 7.59
C PHE A 263 9.76 9.05 9.08
N LYS A 264 10.16 9.99 9.95
CA LYS A 264 10.16 9.83 11.41
C LYS A 264 8.82 9.35 11.97
N PHE A 265 7.71 9.85 11.43
CA PHE A 265 6.35 9.56 11.89
C PHE A 265 5.60 8.58 10.99
N GLN A 266 6.28 7.76 10.22
CA GLN A 266 5.66 6.71 9.41
C GLN A 266 5.46 5.45 10.27
N HIS A 267 4.28 5.34 10.91
CA HIS A 267 4.00 4.31 11.91
C HIS A 267 3.69 2.94 11.30
N ALA A 268 2.90 2.90 10.24
CA ALA A 268 2.35 1.63 9.73
C ALA A 268 3.42 0.60 9.30
N ILE A 269 4.53 1.07 8.71
CA ILE A 269 5.65 0.20 8.31
C ILE A 269 6.40 -0.38 9.52
N ARG A 270 6.38 0.33 10.65
CA ARG A 270 7.11 -0.02 11.88
C ARG A 270 6.32 -0.97 12.78
N ARG A 271 5.05 -1.18 12.48
CA ARG A 271 4.15 -1.99 13.29
C ARG A 271 4.24 -3.46 12.94
N ASN A 272 4.31 -4.29 13.96
CA ASN A 272 4.17 -5.74 13.86
C ASN A 272 2.70 -6.13 14.08
N LEU A 273 2.12 -6.84 13.14
CA LEU A 273 0.81 -7.51 13.27
C LEU A 273 1.04 -9.01 13.48
N ASP A 274 -0.02 -9.81 13.44
CA ASP A 274 0.14 -11.26 13.44
C ASP A 274 1.01 -11.70 12.26
N GLN A 275 1.78 -12.75 12.44
CA GLN A 275 2.82 -13.19 11.50
C GLN A 275 2.34 -13.30 10.06
N GLN A 276 1.09 -13.75 9.86
CA GLN A 276 0.52 -13.88 8.52
C GLN A 276 0.45 -12.56 7.73
N TYR A 277 0.37 -11.42 8.42
CA TYR A 277 0.27 -10.09 7.81
C TYR A 277 1.62 -9.37 7.66
N ASN A 278 2.70 -9.97 8.15
CA ASN A 278 4.02 -9.35 8.09
C ASN A 278 4.86 -9.96 6.97
N PRO A 279 5.81 -9.20 6.38
CA PRO A 279 6.79 -9.79 5.47
C PRO A 279 7.78 -10.67 6.25
N ASP A 280 8.38 -11.65 5.59
CA ASP A 280 9.50 -12.42 6.12
C ASP A 280 10.80 -11.60 6.04
N ILE A 281 10.90 -10.78 4.98
CA ILE A 281 12.08 -9.95 4.70
C ILE A 281 11.63 -8.55 4.28
N ILE A 282 12.30 -7.52 4.81
CA ILE A 282 12.20 -6.14 4.33
C ILE A 282 13.49 -5.79 3.60
N LEU A 283 13.39 -5.57 2.31
CA LEU A 283 14.45 -5.01 1.49
C LEU A 283 14.34 -3.49 1.49
N THR A 284 15.44 -2.79 1.73
CA THR A 284 15.47 -1.33 1.75
C THR A 284 16.33 -0.78 0.62
N SER A 285 15.96 0.41 0.13
CA SER A 285 16.72 1.11 -0.90
C SER A 285 18.04 1.70 -0.38
N GLY A 286 18.26 1.77 0.94
CA GLY A 286 19.47 2.35 1.51
C GLY A 286 19.69 2.01 2.97
N ARG A 287 20.93 2.21 3.44
CA ARG A 287 21.37 1.90 4.81
C ARG A 287 20.61 2.71 5.86
N VAL A 288 20.30 3.98 5.59
CA VAL A 288 19.58 4.84 6.54
C VAL A 288 18.22 4.23 6.90
N SER A 289 17.44 3.84 5.90
CA SER A 289 16.14 3.17 6.14
C SER A 289 16.31 1.83 6.84
N ALA A 290 17.33 1.04 6.49
CA ALA A 290 17.61 -0.23 7.15
C ALA A 290 17.90 -0.02 8.64
N THR A 291 18.82 0.89 9.00
CA THR A 291 19.15 1.21 10.39
C THR A 291 17.95 1.69 11.18
N GLN A 292 17.11 2.57 10.57
CA GLN A 292 15.89 3.05 11.22
C GLN A 292 14.87 1.94 11.51
N LEU A 293 14.77 0.93 10.65
CA LEU A 293 13.87 -0.21 10.87
C LEU A 293 14.47 -1.23 11.85
N GLN A 294 15.77 -1.50 11.76
CA GLN A 294 16.48 -2.41 12.65
C GLN A 294 16.51 -1.93 14.11
N SER A 295 16.46 -0.62 14.35
CA SER A 295 16.40 -0.06 15.70
C SER A 295 15.06 -0.27 16.42
N LEU A 296 14.08 -0.95 15.80
CA LEU A 296 12.75 -1.13 16.33
C LEU A 296 12.58 -2.55 16.87
N GLU A 297 12.43 -2.70 18.18
CA GLU A 297 12.15 -3.98 18.87
C GLU A 297 10.97 -4.74 18.25
N GLN A 298 9.98 -4.01 17.74
CA GLN A 298 8.79 -4.61 17.11
C GLN A 298 9.11 -5.39 15.81
N LEU A 299 10.25 -5.15 15.19
CA LEU A 299 10.67 -5.80 13.93
C LEU A 299 11.82 -6.81 14.13
N ASP A 300 12.18 -7.17 15.37
CA ASP A 300 13.29 -8.06 15.69
C ASP A 300 13.24 -9.41 14.96
N LYS A 301 12.01 -9.89 14.68
CA LYS A 301 11.80 -11.16 13.98
C LYS A 301 11.78 -11.04 12.46
N VAL A 302 11.86 -9.81 11.92
CA VAL A 302 11.82 -9.54 10.49
C VAL A 302 13.23 -9.27 9.98
N ARG A 303 13.70 -10.07 9.03
CA ARG A 303 15.00 -9.84 8.41
C ARG A 303 14.98 -8.55 7.60
N ILE A 304 15.92 -7.62 7.86
CA ILE A 304 16.05 -6.37 7.13
C ILE A 304 17.38 -6.38 6.38
N SER A 305 17.34 -6.12 5.08
CA SER A 305 18.52 -6.14 4.20
C SER A 305 18.51 -4.96 3.23
N VAL A 306 19.68 -4.43 2.92
CA VAL A 306 19.83 -3.37 1.91
C VAL A 306 20.04 -4.01 0.55
N ILE A 307 19.23 -3.62 -0.45
CA ILE A 307 19.38 -4.07 -1.83
C ILE A 307 19.75 -2.93 -2.79
N GLY A 308 19.56 -1.67 -2.37
CA GLY A 308 19.71 -0.50 -3.22
C GLY A 308 18.42 -0.10 -3.93
N SER A 309 18.54 0.83 -4.88
CA SER A 309 17.43 1.33 -5.69
C SER A 309 17.56 0.88 -7.14
N GLY A 310 16.64 0.03 -7.61
CA GLY A 310 16.53 -0.36 -9.02
C GLY A 310 16.10 0.79 -9.96
N ARG A 311 15.74 1.96 -9.39
CA ARG A 311 15.35 3.15 -10.15
C ARG A 311 16.52 3.96 -10.69
N ASN A 312 17.72 3.77 -10.12
CA ASN A 312 18.90 4.48 -10.58
C ASN A 312 19.25 4.06 -12.00
N ILE A 313 18.97 4.96 -12.93
CA ILE A 313 19.51 4.87 -14.28
C ILE A 313 20.92 5.39 -14.19
N ILE A 314 21.89 4.50 -14.25
CA ILE A 314 23.19 4.89 -14.77
C ILE A 314 22.95 5.02 -16.29
N SER A 315 22.58 6.21 -16.76
CA SER A 315 22.59 6.46 -18.18
C SER A 315 24.05 6.41 -18.59
N GLU A 316 24.43 5.46 -19.40
CA GLU A 316 25.75 5.42 -20.04
C GLU A 316 26.01 6.70 -20.87
N SER A 317 24.95 7.49 -21.14
CA SER A 317 25.04 8.80 -21.79
C SER A 317 25.52 9.95 -20.90
N SER A 318 25.73 9.76 -19.59
CA SER A 318 26.26 10.79 -18.71
C SER A 318 27.78 11.04 -18.86
N HIS A 319 28.45 10.30 -19.74
CA HIS A 319 29.83 10.64 -20.14
C HIS A 319 29.94 11.77 -21.19
N LEU A 320 28.82 12.33 -21.63
CA LEU A 320 28.87 13.67 -22.22
C LEU A 320 29.15 14.66 -21.09
N SER A 321 30.44 14.72 -20.73
CA SER A 321 31.00 15.84 -19.98
C SER A 321 30.73 17.12 -20.75
N HIS A 322 29.56 17.70 -20.58
CA HIS A 322 29.46 19.13 -20.70
C HIS A 322 30.38 19.68 -19.62
N GLN A 323 31.61 20.02 -19.99
CA GLN A 323 32.37 21.03 -19.28
C GLN A 323 31.48 22.29 -19.25
N ARG A 324 30.54 22.30 -18.29
CA ARG A 324 29.87 23.53 -17.89
C ARG A 324 30.96 24.35 -17.21
N GLU A 325 31.24 25.49 -17.73
CA GLU A 325 32.00 26.53 -17.02
C GLU A 325 31.47 26.58 -15.59
N ILE A 326 32.37 26.39 -14.63
CA ILE A 326 32.05 26.13 -13.20
C ILE A 326 31.73 27.47 -12.49
N ASP A 327 31.26 28.50 -13.18
CA ASP A 327 31.04 29.84 -12.59
C ASP A 327 29.62 30.06 -12.05
N ALA A 328 28.71 29.09 -12.17
CA ALA A 328 27.36 29.21 -11.61
C ALA A 328 27.06 28.06 -10.65
N VAL A 329 26.90 28.38 -9.37
CA VAL A 329 26.36 27.45 -8.38
C VAL A 329 24.91 27.17 -8.72
N SER A 330 24.60 25.96 -9.18
CA SER A 330 23.24 25.52 -9.50
C SER A 330 22.64 24.77 -8.32
N CYS A 331 21.44 25.15 -7.89
CA CYS A 331 20.68 24.46 -6.86
C CYS A 331 19.41 23.84 -7.47
N ILE A 332 19.14 22.56 -7.20
CA ILE A 332 17.90 21.89 -7.58
C ILE A 332 16.97 21.86 -6.37
N VAL A 333 15.78 22.43 -6.53
CA VAL A 333 14.74 22.46 -5.50
C VAL A 333 13.66 21.44 -5.85
N VAL A 334 13.44 20.45 -4.99
CA VAL A 334 12.50 19.35 -5.24
C VAL A 334 11.45 19.28 -4.12
N PRO A 335 10.31 19.99 -4.27
CA PRO A 335 9.21 19.92 -3.30
C PRO A 335 8.39 18.63 -3.46
N GLU A 336 7.70 18.19 -2.39
CA GLU A 336 6.78 17.04 -2.44
C GLU A 336 5.43 17.34 -3.15
N GLY A 337 5.22 18.55 -3.64
CA GLY A 337 4.04 18.92 -4.44
C GLY A 337 2.83 19.41 -3.66
N THR A 338 2.94 19.68 -2.35
CA THR A 338 1.89 20.42 -1.64
C THR A 338 2.12 21.92 -1.78
N MET A 339 1.07 22.71 -2.08
CA MET A 339 1.20 24.14 -2.37
C MET A 339 1.98 24.90 -1.28
N ASN A 340 1.65 24.69 0.00
CA ASN A 340 2.31 25.37 1.11
C ASN A 340 3.79 25.00 1.24
N GLU A 341 4.14 23.77 0.96
CA GLU A 341 5.52 23.30 0.98
C GLU A 341 6.32 23.84 -0.20
N CYS A 342 5.71 23.82 -1.40
CA CYS A 342 6.32 24.43 -2.58
C CYS A 342 6.68 25.90 -2.33
N ASN A 343 5.74 26.67 -1.81
CA ASN A 343 5.97 28.09 -1.51
C ASN A 343 7.11 28.27 -0.51
N LEU A 344 7.08 27.52 0.60
CA LEU A 344 8.11 27.62 1.65
C LEU A 344 9.51 27.27 1.13
N ILE A 345 9.62 26.18 0.36
CA ILE A 345 10.92 25.70 -0.15
C ILE A 345 11.44 26.62 -1.23
N PHE A 346 10.57 27.15 -2.13
CA PHE A 346 10.99 28.10 -3.15
C PHE A 346 11.39 29.45 -2.56
N GLU A 347 10.65 29.99 -1.58
CA GLU A 347 11.03 31.21 -0.87
C GLU A 347 12.40 31.03 -0.19
N PHE A 348 12.58 29.95 0.57
CA PHE A 348 13.86 29.63 1.20
C PHE A 348 15.01 29.53 0.18
N SER A 349 14.78 28.87 -0.96
CA SER A 349 15.80 28.70 -1.99
C SER A 349 16.19 30.00 -2.66
N LEU A 350 15.21 30.90 -2.87
CA LEU A 350 15.47 32.25 -3.40
C LEU A 350 16.27 33.11 -2.42
N GLU A 351 16.02 32.95 -1.12
CA GLU A 351 16.84 33.65 -0.11
C GLU A 351 18.27 33.13 -0.05
N CYS A 352 18.46 31.79 -0.18
CA CYS A 352 19.81 31.22 -0.24
C CYS A 352 20.60 31.59 -1.50
N ALA A 353 19.91 31.97 -2.59
CA ALA A 353 20.53 32.34 -3.86
C ALA A 353 20.94 33.84 -3.93
N LYS A 354 20.54 34.65 -2.94
CA LYS A 354 20.97 36.06 -2.79
C LYS A 354 22.31 36.13 -2.10
#